data_1e0ec8a9f733e68ee2b22848462289a7
#
_entry.id   1e0ec8a9f733e68ee2b22848462289a7
#
_cell.length_a   1.000
_cell.length_b   1.000
_cell.length_c   1.000
_cell.angle_alpha   90.00
_cell.angle_beta   90.00
_cell.angle_gamma   90.00
#
_symmetry.space_group_name_H-M   'P 1'
#
loop_
_entity.id
_entity.type
_entity.pdbx_description
1 polymer ?
#
loop_
_entity_poly.entity_id
_entity_poly.type
_entity_poly.pdbx_seq_one_letter_code
_entity_poly.pdbx_strand_id
1 'polypeptide(L)'
;MNTIKLSEFENTSVAKIDINGTTVAVFKVDEDYYAIQNMCSHSEADLADGEVYDCKVECPLHGAEFDLKTGEALTLPATKPVTVFTTEVDGCLLYTSDAADE
;
A
#
# COMPACT_ATOMS: atom_id res chain seq x y z
N MET A 1 -1.49 -16.65 0.95
CA MET A 1 -0.70 -15.76 0.11
C MET A 1 -1.51 -15.38 -1.11
N ASN A 2 -1.52 -14.10 -1.43
CA ASN A 2 -2.31 -13.59 -2.54
C ASN A 2 -1.40 -13.14 -3.66
N THR A 3 -1.92 -13.18 -4.89
CA THR A 3 -1.10 -12.86 -6.05
C THR A 3 -1.77 -11.81 -6.92
N ILE A 4 -0.94 -10.99 -7.56
CA ILE A 4 -1.36 -10.00 -8.54
C ILE A 4 -0.47 -10.18 -9.76
N LYS A 5 -1.07 -10.14 -10.95
CA LYS A 5 -0.28 -10.18 -12.17
C LYS A 5 0.44 -8.85 -12.36
N LEU A 6 1.73 -8.91 -12.68
CA LEU A 6 2.50 -7.69 -12.87
C LEU A 6 1.96 -6.84 -14.01
N SER A 7 1.24 -7.47 -14.96
CA SER A 7 0.64 -6.73 -16.06
C SER A 7 -0.42 -5.75 -15.60
N GLU A 8 -0.96 -5.92 -14.38
CA GLU A 8 -1.92 -4.96 -13.86
C GLU A 8 -1.30 -3.60 -13.56
N PHE A 9 0.03 -3.55 -13.51
CA PHE A 9 0.74 -2.29 -13.26
C PHE A 9 1.22 -1.62 -14.54
N GLU A 10 0.80 -2.09 -15.71
CA GLU A 10 1.24 -1.51 -16.97
C GLU A 10 0.64 -0.13 -17.21
N ASN A 11 -0.59 0.09 -16.76
CA ASN A 11 -1.29 1.35 -16.98
C ASN A 11 -1.60 2.09 -15.68
N THR A 12 -1.18 1.55 -14.56
CA THR A 12 -1.41 2.18 -13.27
C THR A 12 -0.28 1.78 -12.33
N SER A 13 -0.01 2.64 -11.36
CA SER A 13 1.03 2.35 -10.35
C SER A 13 0.43 1.82 -9.06
N VAL A 14 -0.87 1.54 -9.01
CA VAL A 14 -1.51 1.06 -7.80
C VAL A 14 -2.56 0.01 -8.14
N ALA A 15 -2.67 -1.01 -7.29
CA ALA A 15 -3.70 -2.04 -7.39
C ALA A 15 -4.21 -2.37 -6.00
N LYS A 16 -5.44 -2.89 -5.91
CA LYS A 16 -6.03 -3.27 -4.64
C LYS A 16 -6.29 -4.78 -4.63
N ILE A 17 -6.08 -5.40 -3.48
CA ILE A 17 -6.28 -6.83 -3.31
C ILE A 17 -6.79 -7.07 -1.89
N ASP A 18 -7.63 -8.08 -1.71
CA ASP A 18 -8.13 -8.46 -0.39
C ASP A 18 -7.28 -9.57 0.21
N ILE A 19 -6.85 -9.38 1.45
CA ILE A 19 -6.12 -10.38 2.20
C ILE A 19 -6.85 -10.60 3.51
N ASN A 20 -7.48 -11.76 3.66
CA ASN A 20 -8.20 -12.12 4.88
C ASN A 20 -9.22 -11.07 5.30
N GLY A 21 -9.94 -10.49 4.33
CA GLY A 21 -10.97 -9.52 4.60
C GLY A 21 -10.49 -8.09 4.71
N THR A 22 -9.19 -7.87 4.57
CA THR A 22 -8.62 -6.53 4.60
C THR A 22 -8.22 -6.11 3.19
N THR A 23 -8.67 -4.95 2.77
CA THR A 23 -8.25 -4.42 1.47
C THR A 23 -6.85 -3.84 1.60
N VAL A 24 -5.97 -4.29 0.72
CA VAL A 24 -4.57 -3.91 0.71
C VAL A 24 -4.29 -3.15 -0.58
N ALA A 25 -3.61 -2.01 -0.46
CA ALA A 25 -3.19 -1.23 -1.62
C ALA A 25 -1.74 -1.58 -1.93
N VAL A 26 -1.48 -1.96 -3.18
CA VAL A 26 -0.13 -2.29 -3.62
C VAL A 26 0.33 -1.20 -4.57
N PHE A 27 1.45 -0.57 -4.22
CA PHE A 27 1.99 0.55 -4.98
C PHE A 27 3.28 0.12 -5.67
N LYS A 28 3.38 0.46 -6.94
CA LYS A 28 4.63 0.27 -7.69
C LYS A 28 5.38 1.59 -7.72
N VAL A 29 6.58 1.61 -7.14
CA VAL A 29 7.43 2.80 -7.12
C VAL A 29 8.74 2.40 -7.77
N ASP A 30 9.07 2.98 -8.93
CA ASP A 30 10.20 2.57 -9.75
C ASP A 30 10.06 1.08 -10.08
N GLU A 31 10.96 0.23 -9.57
CA GLU A 31 10.86 -1.20 -9.82
C GLU A 31 10.51 -1.97 -8.56
N ASP A 32 10.10 -1.28 -7.51
CA ASP A 32 9.76 -1.91 -6.25
C ASP A 32 8.26 -1.87 -6.01
N TYR A 33 7.79 -2.80 -5.21
CA TYR A 33 6.37 -2.91 -4.88
C TYR A 33 6.20 -2.83 -3.37
N TYR A 34 5.22 -2.01 -2.94
CA TYR A 34 4.94 -1.80 -1.51
C TYR A 34 3.46 -2.05 -1.27
N ALA A 35 3.16 -2.88 -0.28
CA ALA A 35 1.78 -3.22 0.06
C ALA A 35 1.47 -2.73 1.46
N ILE A 36 0.42 -1.91 1.58
CA ILE A 36 -0.01 -1.38 2.87
C ILE A 36 -1.53 -1.50 2.95
N GLN A 37 -2.07 -1.41 4.16
CA GLN A 37 -3.52 -1.40 4.29
C GLN A 37 -4.08 -0.21 3.49
N ASN A 38 -5.21 -0.44 2.82
CA ASN A 38 -5.79 0.58 1.97
C ASN A 38 -6.49 1.67 2.78
N MET A 39 -7.09 1.31 3.91
CA MET A 39 -7.81 2.26 4.74
C MET A 39 -6.85 3.14 5.51
N CYS A 40 -7.01 4.45 5.39
CA CYS A 40 -6.21 5.41 6.14
C CYS A 40 -6.45 5.20 7.64
N SER A 41 -5.38 5.32 8.45
CA SER A 41 -5.48 5.02 9.88
C SER A 41 -6.30 6.05 10.66
N HIS A 42 -6.52 7.24 10.10
CA HIS A 42 -7.25 8.29 10.81
C HIS A 42 -8.61 8.63 10.19
N SER A 43 -8.94 8.04 9.04
CA SER A 43 -10.19 8.36 8.35
C SER A 43 -10.58 7.22 7.41
N GLU A 44 -11.82 7.27 6.93
CA GLU A 44 -12.32 6.26 6.00
C GLU A 44 -12.03 6.68 4.56
N ALA A 45 -10.75 6.75 4.23
CA ALA A 45 -10.31 7.12 2.90
C ALA A 45 -9.40 6.03 2.35
N ASP A 46 -9.49 5.80 1.04
CA ASP A 46 -8.67 4.80 0.35
C ASP A 46 -7.31 5.41 0.04
N LEU A 47 -6.26 4.86 0.63
CA LEU A 47 -4.90 5.32 0.32
C LEU A 47 -4.53 5.03 -1.13
N ALA A 48 -5.19 4.04 -1.75
CA ALA A 48 -4.97 3.75 -3.16
C ALA A 48 -5.34 4.93 -4.07
N ASP A 49 -6.20 5.83 -3.59
CA ASP A 49 -6.59 7.02 -4.34
C ASP A 49 -5.69 8.21 -4.04
N GLY A 50 -4.71 8.03 -3.17
CA GLY A 50 -3.82 9.11 -2.77
C GLY A 50 -2.69 9.32 -3.74
N GLU A 51 -1.96 10.40 -3.53
CA GLU A 51 -0.83 10.77 -4.36
C GLU A 51 0.44 10.14 -3.80
N VAL A 52 1.28 9.59 -4.69
CA VAL A 52 2.52 8.92 -4.28
C VAL A 52 3.70 9.74 -4.75
N TYR A 53 4.63 10.05 -3.84
CA TYR A 53 5.87 10.73 -4.16
C TYR A 53 6.88 10.49 -3.05
N ASP A 54 8.16 10.42 -3.41
CA ASP A 54 9.26 10.21 -2.45
C ASP A 54 9.02 8.96 -1.60
N CYS A 55 8.47 7.90 -2.22
CA CYS A 55 8.18 6.63 -1.56
C CYS A 55 7.24 6.76 -0.36
N LYS A 56 6.28 7.67 -0.47
CA LYS A 56 5.23 7.84 0.52
C LYS A 56 3.92 8.14 -0.18
N VAL A 57 2.81 7.90 0.51
CA VAL A 57 1.48 8.13 -0.04
C VAL A 57 0.76 9.16 0.83
N GLU A 58 0.06 10.07 0.16
CA GLU A 58 -0.72 11.10 0.84
C GLU A 58 -2.19 10.70 0.86
N CYS A 59 -2.79 10.73 2.05
CA CYS A 59 -4.22 10.44 2.18
C CYS A 59 -5.02 11.48 1.42
N PRO A 60 -5.95 11.05 0.53
CA PRO A 60 -6.69 12.03 -0.29
C PRO A 60 -7.66 12.90 0.49
N LEU A 61 -7.96 12.52 1.73
CA LEU A 61 -8.98 13.24 2.48
C LEU A 61 -8.41 14.42 3.27
N HIS A 62 -7.31 14.21 3.99
CA HIS A 62 -6.77 15.26 4.86
C HIS A 62 -5.28 15.52 4.63
N GLY A 63 -4.68 14.88 3.63
CA GLY A 63 -3.29 15.13 3.30
C GLY A 63 -2.25 14.50 4.21
N ALA A 64 -2.66 13.58 5.08
CA ALA A 64 -1.71 12.86 5.93
C ALA A 64 -0.82 11.97 5.07
N GLU A 65 0.47 11.90 5.40
CA GLU A 65 1.43 11.13 4.62
C GLU A 65 1.89 9.90 5.38
N PHE A 66 2.04 8.81 4.65
CA PHE A 66 2.50 7.53 5.22
C PHE A 66 3.69 7.01 4.41
N ASP A 67 4.69 6.51 5.13
CA ASP A 67 5.86 5.90 4.50
C ASP A 67 5.46 4.55 3.91
N LEU A 68 5.73 4.35 2.62
CA LEU A 68 5.37 3.10 1.96
C LEU A 68 6.21 1.92 2.41
N LYS A 69 7.42 2.18 2.92
CA LYS A 69 8.30 1.10 3.35
C LYS A 69 7.99 0.61 4.75
N THR A 70 7.57 1.50 5.64
CA THR A 70 7.37 1.17 7.05
C THR A 70 5.95 1.32 7.51
N GLY A 71 5.11 2.03 6.76
CA GLY A 71 3.74 2.34 7.17
C GLY A 71 3.66 3.46 8.19
N GLU A 72 4.76 4.08 8.51
CA GLU A 72 4.80 5.12 9.55
C GLU A 72 4.00 6.35 9.13
N ALA A 73 3.24 6.90 10.07
CA ALA A 73 2.53 8.17 9.83
C ALA A 73 3.54 9.30 9.92
N LEU A 74 3.71 10.02 8.82
CA LEU A 74 4.76 11.04 8.72
C LEU A 74 4.27 12.43 9.05
N THR A 75 2.99 12.72 8.83
CA THR A 75 2.43 14.05 9.07
C THR A 75 1.07 13.95 9.73
N LEU A 76 0.72 15.00 10.48
CA LEU A 76 -0.62 15.13 11.04
C LEU A 76 -1.63 15.33 9.90
N PRO A 77 -2.90 14.93 10.07
CA PRO A 77 -3.52 14.49 11.32
C PRO A 77 -3.34 13.01 11.65
N ALA A 78 -2.64 12.22 10.83
CA ALA A 78 -2.44 10.82 11.14
C ALA A 78 -1.38 10.66 12.20
N THR A 79 -1.69 9.90 13.26
CA THR A 79 -0.74 9.64 14.32
C THR A 79 -0.44 8.17 14.49
N LYS A 80 -1.19 7.30 13.78
CA LYS A 80 -1.01 5.85 13.87
C LYS A 80 -0.50 5.33 12.54
N PRO A 81 0.44 4.38 12.56
CA PRO A 81 0.92 3.81 11.30
C PRO A 81 -0.14 2.93 10.65
N VAL A 82 0.05 2.66 9.37
CA VAL A 82 -0.77 1.67 8.66
C VAL A 82 -0.01 0.36 8.63
N THR A 83 -0.75 -0.74 8.50
CA THR A 83 -0.15 -2.07 8.44
C THR A 83 0.56 -2.26 7.10
N VAL A 84 1.77 -2.80 7.15
CA VAL A 84 2.58 -3.08 5.97
C VAL A 84 2.56 -4.59 5.71
N PHE A 85 2.46 -4.95 4.45
CA PHE A 85 2.43 -6.35 4.02
C PHE A 85 3.69 -6.64 3.20
N THR A 86 4.15 -7.88 3.24
CA THR A 86 5.33 -8.26 2.47
C THR A 86 4.97 -8.44 0.99
N THR A 87 5.95 -8.16 0.13
CA THR A 87 5.79 -8.37 -1.30
C THR A 87 6.97 -9.15 -1.84
N GLU A 88 6.71 -9.97 -2.85
CA GLU A 88 7.75 -10.76 -3.49
C GLU A 88 7.39 -10.95 -4.95
N VAL A 89 8.32 -10.71 -5.85
CA VAL A 89 8.10 -10.86 -7.27
C VAL A 89 8.72 -12.18 -7.72
N ASP A 90 7.92 -12.99 -8.44
CA ASP A 90 8.40 -14.25 -9.00
C ASP A 90 7.85 -14.37 -10.41
N GLY A 91 8.74 -14.21 -11.40
CA GLY A 91 8.32 -14.23 -12.78
C GLY A 91 7.43 -13.06 -13.12
N CYS A 92 6.19 -13.35 -13.55
CA CYS A 92 5.24 -12.31 -13.89
C CYS A 92 4.16 -12.11 -12.83
N LEU A 93 4.38 -12.65 -11.63
CA LEU A 93 3.43 -12.55 -10.53
C LEU A 93 4.05 -11.84 -9.34
N LEU A 94 3.22 -11.07 -8.65
CA LEU A 94 3.57 -10.44 -7.39
C LEU A 94 2.83 -11.17 -6.27
N TYR A 95 3.56 -11.66 -5.29
CA TYR A 95 3.00 -12.35 -4.13
C TYR A 95 3.00 -11.39 -2.96
N THR A 96 1.91 -11.38 -2.22
CA THR A 96 1.83 -10.54 -1.02
C THR A 96 1.19 -11.35 0.11
N SER A 97 1.68 -11.13 1.32
CA SER A 97 1.17 -11.81 2.49
C SER A 97 1.23 -10.88 3.68
N ASP A 98 0.47 -11.25 4.73
CA ASP A 98 0.34 -10.43 5.92
C ASP A 98 1.64 -10.48 6.73
N ALA A 99 2.35 -9.37 6.77
CA ALA A 99 3.60 -9.28 7.52
C ALA A 99 3.36 -9.16 9.03
N ALA A 100 2.15 -8.84 9.41
CA ALA A 100 1.83 -8.68 10.83
C ALA A 100 1.72 -10.01 11.56
N ASP A 101 1.80 -11.10 10.84
CA ASP A 101 1.73 -12.43 11.43
C ASP A 101 3.00 -12.82 12.18
N GLU A 102 3.99 -12.02 12.11
CA GLU A 102 5.27 -12.30 12.73
C GLU A 102 5.20 -12.33 14.23
#